data_b23e7b274172fde50dab9ad3b7067115
#
_entry.id   b23e7b274172fde50dab9ad3b7067115
#
_cell.length_a   1.000
_cell.length_b   1.000
_cell.length_c   1.000
_cell.angle_alpha   90.00
_cell.angle_beta   90.00
_cell.angle_gamma   90.00
#
_symmetry.space_group_name_H-M   'P 1'
#
loop_
_entity.id
_entity.type
_entity.pdbx_description
1 polymer ?
#
loop_
_entity_poly.entity_id
_entity_poly.type
_entity_poly.pdbx_seq_one_letter_code
_entity_poly.pdbx_strand_id
1 'polypeptide(L)'
;MNSETVNVDNFARAETHRMFAALQTRGATNELVHVRAPESLDEQPVIRQNRDTLYSSAIVDISSGAALTLPDSRGRYMSVMVVNEDHYINRILHEPGTHELSVADYDTDYVLIAVRTLVDPNDPADIAAVNARLAEECARHK
;
A
#
# COMPACT_ATOMS: atom_id res chain seq x y z
N MET A 1 -9.04 15.98 -23.18
CA MET A 1 -8.18 14.95 -22.54
C MET A 1 -7.22 14.42 -23.59
N ASN A 2 -5.93 14.56 -23.37
CA ASN A 2 -4.95 13.92 -24.25
C ASN A 2 -4.93 12.44 -23.90
N SER A 3 -5.37 11.59 -24.82
CA SER A 3 -5.22 10.13 -24.67
C SER A 3 -3.87 9.73 -25.28
N GLU A 4 -3.06 9.03 -24.51
CA GLU A 4 -1.82 8.44 -24.98
C GLU A 4 -2.08 6.98 -25.37
N THR A 5 -1.54 6.57 -26.53
CA THR A 5 -1.64 5.16 -26.94
C THR A 5 -0.68 4.31 -26.12
N VAL A 6 -1.22 3.33 -25.41
CA VAL A 6 -0.41 2.39 -24.65
C VAL A 6 0.28 1.39 -25.57
N ASN A 7 1.57 1.19 -25.37
CA ASN A 7 2.42 0.27 -26.12
C ASN A 7 3.42 -0.42 -25.16
N VAL A 8 4.35 -1.21 -25.70
CA VAL A 8 5.29 -1.99 -24.86
C VAL A 8 6.25 -1.11 -24.03
N ASP A 9 6.53 0.10 -24.47
CA ASP A 9 7.50 0.98 -23.82
C ASP A 9 6.88 1.74 -22.63
N ASN A 10 5.56 2.02 -22.68
CA ASN A 10 4.87 2.79 -21.64
C ASN A 10 3.83 1.96 -20.85
N PHE A 11 3.69 0.66 -21.16
CA PHE A 11 2.66 -0.19 -20.53
C PHE A 11 2.76 -0.24 -19.00
N ALA A 12 3.95 -0.45 -18.46
CA ALA A 12 4.15 -0.56 -17.02
C ALA A 12 3.70 0.70 -16.28
N ARG A 13 4.08 1.88 -16.80
CA ARG A 13 3.67 3.16 -16.23
C ARG A 13 2.17 3.42 -16.38
N ALA A 14 1.61 3.14 -17.55
CA ALA A 14 0.18 3.33 -17.80
C ALA A 14 -0.67 2.44 -16.88
N GLU A 15 -0.29 1.18 -16.70
CA GLU A 15 -0.98 0.24 -15.81
C GLU A 15 -0.81 0.63 -14.33
N THR A 16 0.35 1.12 -13.95
CA THR A 16 0.59 1.64 -12.59
C THR A 16 -0.28 2.86 -12.30
N HIS A 17 -0.36 3.80 -13.25
CA HIS A 17 -1.26 4.96 -13.11
C HIS A 17 -2.73 4.55 -13.01
N ARG A 18 -3.16 3.54 -13.78
CA ARG A 18 -4.53 3.00 -13.69
C ARG A 18 -4.80 2.41 -12.29
N MET A 19 -3.83 1.68 -11.74
CA MET A 19 -3.92 1.12 -10.39
C MET A 19 -3.94 2.23 -9.32
N PHE A 20 -3.09 3.24 -9.44
CA PHE A 20 -3.06 4.39 -8.53
C PHE A 20 -4.41 5.13 -8.55
N ALA A 21 -4.95 5.41 -9.74
CA ALA A 21 -6.25 6.05 -9.87
C ALA A 21 -7.37 5.23 -9.21
N ALA A 22 -7.37 3.91 -9.35
CA ALA A 22 -8.35 3.04 -8.70
C ALA A 22 -8.26 3.08 -7.16
N LEU A 23 -7.05 3.19 -6.60
CA LEU A 23 -6.86 3.36 -5.16
C LEU A 23 -7.28 4.76 -4.68
N GLN A 24 -6.99 5.79 -5.46
CA GLN A 24 -7.41 7.17 -5.15
C GLN A 24 -8.94 7.30 -5.08
N THR A 25 -9.69 6.61 -5.94
CA THR A 25 -11.16 6.60 -5.86
C THR A 25 -11.71 5.99 -4.57
N ARG A 26 -10.89 5.22 -3.85
CA ARG A 26 -11.21 4.67 -2.52
C ARG A 26 -10.79 5.58 -1.36
N GLY A 27 -10.28 6.77 -1.66
CA GLY A 27 -9.80 7.72 -0.65
C GLY A 27 -8.34 7.50 -0.22
N ALA A 28 -7.58 6.65 -0.91
CA ALA A 28 -6.19 6.32 -0.56
C ALA A 28 -5.18 7.38 -1.05
N THR A 29 -5.49 8.68 -0.94
CA THR A 29 -4.56 9.75 -1.32
C THR A 29 -3.99 10.39 -0.06
N ASN A 30 -2.68 10.24 0.16
CA ASN A 30 -1.97 10.68 1.36
C ASN A 30 -2.56 10.15 2.68
N GLU A 31 -3.40 9.14 2.59
CA GLU A 31 -4.05 8.48 3.73
C GLU A 31 -4.13 6.97 3.46
N LEU A 32 -3.84 6.17 4.49
CA LEU A 32 -3.91 4.72 4.39
C LEU A 32 -5.37 4.24 4.47
N VAL A 33 -5.78 3.51 3.45
CA VAL A 33 -7.04 2.77 3.43
C VAL A 33 -6.77 1.31 3.78
N HIS A 34 -7.53 0.77 4.72
CA HIS A 34 -7.32 -0.56 5.28
C HIS A 34 -8.41 -1.54 4.82
N VAL A 35 -7.99 -2.71 4.36
CA VAL A 35 -8.84 -3.89 4.21
C VAL A 35 -8.88 -4.59 5.57
N ARG A 36 -10.02 -4.56 6.24
CA ARG A 36 -10.15 -4.93 7.65
C ARG A 36 -10.60 -6.37 7.90
N ALA A 37 -10.85 -7.13 6.84
CA ALA A 37 -11.24 -8.54 6.91
C ALA A 37 -10.65 -9.30 5.72
N PRO A 38 -10.35 -10.59 5.87
CA PRO A 38 -9.99 -11.43 4.73
C PRO A 38 -11.13 -11.46 3.71
N GLU A 39 -10.76 -11.40 2.41
CA GLU A 39 -11.76 -11.45 1.33
C GLU A 39 -12.62 -12.72 1.41
N SER A 40 -13.88 -12.60 1.01
CA SER A 40 -14.80 -13.73 0.90
C SER A 40 -14.27 -14.78 -0.07
N LEU A 41 -14.48 -16.05 0.24
CA LEU A 41 -14.16 -17.13 -0.70
C LEU A 41 -15.08 -17.13 -1.93
N ASP A 42 -16.28 -16.56 -1.79
CA ASP A 42 -17.30 -16.53 -2.84
C ASP A 42 -17.18 -15.30 -3.76
N GLU A 43 -16.53 -14.24 -3.30
CA GLU A 43 -16.46 -12.95 -4.00
C GLU A 43 -15.00 -12.45 -4.05
N GLN A 44 -14.13 -13.19 -4.72
CA GLN A 44 -12.72 -12.80 -4.87
C GLN A 44 -12.51 -11.91 -6.11
N PRO A 45 -12.05 -10.66 -5.96
CA PRO A 45 -11.73 -9.79 -7.10
C PRO A 45 -10.52 -10.29 -7.89
N VAL A 46 -9.70 -11.12 -7.27
CA VAL A 46 -8.53 -11.78 -7.88
C VAL A 46 -8.58 -13.27 -7.57
N ILE A 47 -8.36 -14.11 -8.57
CA ILE A 47 -8.33 -15.57 -8.41
C ILE A 47 -7.25 -15.95 -7.38
N ARG A 48 -7.63 -16.74 -6.37
CA ARG A 48 -6.74 -17.20 -5.30
C ARG A 48 -6.10 -16.06 -4.51
N GLN A 49 -6.88 -15.04 -4.21
CA GLN A 49 -6.41 -13.93 -3.39
C GLN A 49 -5.90 -14.42 -2.05
N ASN A 50 -4.77 -13.87 -1.62
CA ASN A 50 -4.19 -14.17 -0.32
C ASN A 50 -5.13 -13.75 0.81
N ARG A 51 -5.32 -14.62 1.79
CA ARG A 51 -6.19 -14.42 2.96
C ARG A 51 -5.46 -14.41 4.28
N ASP A 52 -4.17 -14.71 4.30
CA ASP A 52 -3.35 -14.75 5.52
C ASP A 52 -2.68 -13.41 5.85
N THR A 53 -2.98 -12.37 5.08
CA THR A 53 -2.59 -10.99 5.38
C THR A 53 -3.74 -10.03 5.14
N LEU A 54 -3.87 -9.00 6.00
CA LEU A 54 -4.67 -7.82 5.72
C LEU A 54 -3.80 -6.77 5.02
N TYR A 55 -4.43 -5.98 4.17
CA TYR A 55 -3.75 -4.99 3.34
C TYR A 55 -4.12 -3.57 3.76
N SER A 56 -3.12 -2.69 3.77
CA SER A 56 -3.33 -1.25 3.80
C SER A 56 -2.63 -0.62 2.60
N SER A 57 -3.25 0.39 1.99
CA SER A 57 -2.69 1.04 0.80
C SER A 57 -2.87 2.55 0.85
N ALA A 58 -1.88 3.27 0.36
CA ALA A 58 -1.96 4.71 0.11
C ALA A 58 -1.19 5.06 -1.16
N ILE A 59 -1.69 6.04 -1.91
CA ILE A 59 -0.91 6.77 -2.89
C ILE A 59 -0.42 8.04 -2.20
N VAL A 60 0.89 8.19 -2.09
CA VAL A 60 1.51 9.29 -1.36
C VAL A 60 2.22 10.21 -2.34
N ASP A 61 1.90 11.50 -2.26
CA ASP A 61 2.66 12.56 -2.91
C ASP A 61 3.94 12.81 -2.13
N ILE A 62 5.08 12.56 -2.75
CA ILE A 62 6.40 12.74 -2.16
C ILE A 62 7.19 13.89 -2.82
N SER A 63 6.54 14.68 -3.69
CA SER A 63 7.18 15.80 -4.40
C SER A 63 7.82 16.83 -3.47
N SER A 64 7.21 17.06 -2.30
CA SER A 64 7.75 17.89 -1.21
C SER A 64 8.31 17.09 -0.03
N GLY A 65 8.41 15.78 -0.19
CA GLY A 65 8.71 14.84 0.87
C GLY A 65 7.48 14.38 1.64
N ALA A 66 7.54 13.19 2.19
CA ALA A 66 6.52 12.61 3.03
C ALA A 66 7.14 11.72 4.12
N ALA A 67 6.33 11.26 5.04
CA ALA A 67 6.76 10.33 6.08
C ALA A 67 5.73 9.22 6.27
N LEU A 68 6.21 7.99 6.39
CA LEU A 68 5.42 6.83 6.75
C LEU A 68 5.80 6.40 8.17
N THR A 69 4.83 6.36 9.07
CA THR A 69 5.03 5.82 10.42
C THR A 69 4.42 4.43 10.53
N LEU A 70 5.24 3.48 10.93
CA LEU A 70 4.87 2.08 11.15
C LEU A 70 4.89 1.79 12.65
N PRO A 71 3.84 1.15 13.18
CA PRO A 71 3.80 0.72 14.58
C PRO A 71 4.76 -0.45 14.83
N ASP A 72 5.06 -0.70 16.10
CA ASP A 72 5.74 -1.92 16.51
C ASP A 72 4.89 -3.14 16.15
N SER A 73 5.45 -4.05 15.37
CA SER A 73 4.76 -5.28 14.95
C SER A 73 4.48 -6.24 16.10
N ARG A 74 5.16 -6.07 17.24
CA ARG A 74 5.08 -6.96 18.43
C ARG A 74 5.29 -8.44 18.08
N GLY A 75 6.23 -8.69 17.16
CA GLY A 75 6.56 -10.03 16.67
C GLY A 75 5.65 -10.57 15.56
N ARG A 76 4.64 -9.81 15.12
CA ARG A 76 3.82 -10.18 13.97
C ARG A 76 4.54 -9.80 12.68
N TYR A 77 4.49 -10.65 11.67
CA TYR A 77 5.02 -10.29 10.37
C TYR A 77 4.25 -9.10 9.78
N MET A 78 5.00 -8.11 9.36
CA MET A 78 4.52 -6.96 8.61
C MET A 78 5.56 -6.62 7.53
N SER A 79 5.11 -6.26 6.35
CA SER A 79 5.96 -5.73 5.30
C SER A 79 5.29 -4.55 4.62
N VAL A 80 6.09 -3.58 4.23
CA VAL A 80 5.66 -2.42 3.46
C VAL A 80 6.45 -2.37 2.18
N MET A 81 5.78 -2.52 1.07
CA MET A 81 6.34 -2.37 -0.24
C MET A 81 6.09 -0.93 -0.71
N VAL A 82 7.16 -0.23 -1.10
CA VAL A 82 7.07 1.12 -1.68
C VAL A 82 7.33 1.00 -3.18
N VAL A 83 6.33 1.34 -3.99
CA VAL A 83 6.34 1.17 -5.45
C VAL A 83 6.21 2.53 -6.10
N ASN A 84 7.13 2.86 -7.00
CA ASN A 84 7.08 4.11 -7.75
C ASN A 84 6.14 4.04 -8.96
N GLU A 85 5.96 5.16 -9.69
CA GLU A 85 5.04 5.23 -10.84
C GLU A 85 5.51 4.38 -12.03
N ASP A 86 6.79 4.01 -12.10
CA ASP A 86 7.34 3.11 -13.13
C ASP A 86 7.25 1.62 -12.72
N HIS A 87 6.57 1.33 -11.63
CA HIS A 87 6.33 0.01 -11.05
C HIS A 87 7.59 -0.66 -10.48
N TYR A 88 8.62 0.11 -10.14
CA TYR A 88 9.76 -0.42 -9.41
C TYR A 88 9.47 -0.46 -7.91
N ILE A 89 9.88 -1.55 -7.28
CA ILE A 89 9.86 -1.70 -5.82
C ILE A 89 11.21 -1.22 -5.30
N ASN A 90 11.31 0.06 -4.97
CA ASN A 90 12.56 0.67 -4.55
C ASN A 90 12.97 0.23 -3.13
N ARG A 91 11.98 0.00 -2.25
CA ARG A 91 12.24 -0.43 -0.87
C ARG A 91 11.15 -1.36 -0.36
N ILE A 92 11.56 -2.27 0.52
CA ILE A 92 10.66 -3.05 1.38
C ILE A 92 11.07 -2.76 2.83
N LEU A 93 10.10 -2.29 3.63
CA LEU A 93 10.31 -1.91 5.03
C LEU A 93 9.67 -2.96 5.93
N HIS A 94 10.34 -3.29 7.03
CA HIS A 94 9.85 -4.21 8.06
C HIS A 94 9.93 -3.60 9.46
N GLU A 95 10.81 -2.61 9.63
CA GLU A 95 11.12 -2.03 10.92
C GLU A 95 10.08 -0.99 11.33
N PRO A 96 9.68 -0.96 12.61
CA PRO A 96 8.82 0.09 13.14
C PRO A 96 9.54 1.44 13.13
N GLY A 97 8.76 2.51 13.24
CA GLY A 97 9.28 3.88 13.30
C GLY A 97 8.86 4.71 12.10
N THR A 98 9.47 5.88 11.97
CA THR A 98 9.17 6.83 10.90
C THR A 98 10.20 6.72 9.78
N HIS A 99 9.71 6.49 8.58
CA HIS A 99 10.49 6.37 7.35
C HIS A 99 10.22 7.57 6.47
N GLU A 100 11.27 8.34 6.17
CA GLU A 100 11.18 9.47 5.24
C GLU A 100 11.08 8.95 3.80
N LEU A 101 10.23 9.62 3.02
CA LEU A 101 10.00 9.33 1.61
C LEU A 101 10.32 10.58 0.79
N SER A 102 11.16 10.43 -0.23
CA SER A 102 11.60 11.54 -1.08
C SER A 102 11.72 11.13 -2.54
N VAL A 103 11.57 12.08 -3.45
CA VAL A 103 11.78 11.83 -4.89
C VAL A 103 13.19 11.31 -5.17
N ALA A 104 14.21 11.74 -4.39
CA ALA A 104 15.58 11.27 -4.56
C ALA A 104 15.75 9.76 -4.31
N ASP A 105 14.87 9.15 -3.51
CA ASP A 105 14.92 7.71 -3.21
C ASP A 105 14.03 6.87 -4.15
N TYR A 106 13.03 7.49 -4.78
CA TYR A 106 11.98 6.78 -5.52
C TYR A 106 11.80 7.20 -6.98
N ASP A 107 12.50 8.22 -7.46
CA ASP A 107 12.56 8.70 -8.85
C ASP A 107 11.24 9.27 -9.41
N THR A 108 10.14 9.25 -8.68
CA THR A 108 8.82 9.76 -9.12
C THR A 108 8.16 10.58 -8.02
N ASP A 109 7.20 11.44 -8.39
CA ASP A 109 6.49 12.32 -7.46
C ASP A 109 5.47 11.59 -6.59
N TYR A 110 4.99 10.45 -7.04
CA TYR A 110 4.01 9.62 -6.32
C TYR A 110 4.55 8.21 -6.12
N VAL A 111 4.22 7.64 -4.97
CA VAL A 111 4.50 6.23 -4.65
C VAL A 111 3.24 5.54 -4.10
N LEU A 112 3.12 4.26 -4.39
CA LEU A 112 2.20 3.39 -3.69
C LEU A 112 2.89 2.84 -2.44
N ILE A 113 2.25 3.01 -1.31
CA ILE A 113 2.53 2.28 -0.08
C ILE A 113 1.59 1.08 -0.02
N ALA A 114 2.14 -0.12 0.03
CA ALA A 114 1.38 -1.36 0.15
C ALA A 114 1.85 -2.14 1.38
N VAL A 115 1.05 -2.08 2.44
CA VAL A 115 1.32 -2.77 3.70
C VAL A 115 0.63 -4.12 3.70
N ARG A 116 1.33 -5.15 4.20
CA ARG A 116 0.79 -6.48 4.48
C ARG A 116 1.03 -6.82 5.94
N THR A 117 -0.03 -7.16 6.65
CA THR A 117 0.05 -7.57 8.06
C THR A 117 -0.52 -8.97 8.20
N LEU A 118 0.29 -9.90 8.73
CA LEU A 118 -0.10 -11.30 8.91
C LEU A 118 -1.34 -11.40 9.81
N VAL A 119 -2.27 -12.26 9.44
CA VAL A 119 -3.51 -12.54 10.18
C VAL A 119 -3.87 -14.01 10.09
N ASP A 120 -4.45 -14.57 11.12
CA ASP A 120 -5.20 -15.84 11.01
C ASP A 120 -6.62 -15.52 10.50
N PRO A 121 -6.95 -15.89 9.24
CA PRO A 121 -8.24 -15.56 8.64
C PRO A 121 -9.42 -16.30 9.28
N ASN A 122 -9.15 -17.31 10.12
CA ASN A 122 -10.16 -18.13 10.79
C ASN A 122 -10.35 -17.75 12.26
N ASP A 123 -9.52 -16.83 12.79
CA ASP A 123 -9.62 -16.36 14.18
C ASP A 123 -10.14 -14.91 14.23
N PRO A 124 -11.40 -14.70 14.63
CA PRO A 124 -11.97 -13.36 14.79
C PRO A 124 -11.21 -12.48 15.79
N ALA A 125 -10.62 -13.09 16.83
CA ALA A 125 -9.85 -12.35 17.84
C ALA A 125 -8.53 -11.85 17.24
N ASP A 126 -7.88 -12.65 16.40
CA ASP A 126 -6.67 -12.23 15.71
C ASP A 126 -6.95 -11.14 14.66
N ILE A 127 -8.05 -11.26 13.92
CA ILE A 127 -8.51 -10.21 12.99
C ILE A 127 -8.74 -8.88 13.73
N ALA A 128 -9.39 -8.92 14.90
CA ALA A 128 -9.61 -7.74 15.73
C ALA A 128 -8.30 -7.13 16.23
N ALA A 129 -7.34 -7.97 16.65
CA ALA A 129 -6.02 -7.52 17.08
C ALA A 129 -5.21 -6.85 15.95
N VAL A 130 -5.29 -7.38 14.73
CA VAL A 130 -4.67 -6.73 13.56
C VAL A 130 -5.32 -5.39 13.28
N ASN A 131 -6.65 -5.33 13.25
CA ASN A 131 -7.39 -4.08 13.00
C ASN A 131 -7.07 -2.97 14.00
N ALA A 132 -6.83 -3.29 15.26
CA ALA A 132 -6.41 -2.32 16.26
C ALA A 132 -5.05 -1.70 15.91
N ARG A 133 -4.15 -2.47 15.28
CA ARG A 133 -2.84 -1.98 14.84
C ARG A 133 -2.89 -1.17 13.57
N LEU A 134 -3.72 -1.57 12.60
CA LEU A 134 -3.89 -0.82 11.37
C LEU A 134 -4.27 0.64 11.65
N ALA A 135 -4.96 0.91 12.74
CA ALA A 135 -5.31 2.25 13.18
C ALA A 135 -4.10 3.11 13.64
N GLU A 136 -2.96 2.47 13.94
CA GLU A 136 -1.72 3.14 14.34
C GLU A 136 -0.81 3.47 13.16
N GLU A 137 -1.07 2.91 11.97
CA GLU A 137 -0.34 3.21 10.74
C GLU A 137 -0.71 4.60 10.23
N CYS A 138 0.27 5.36 9.76
CA CYS A 138 0.05 6.71 9.26
C CYS A 138 1.00 7.06 8.13
N ALA A 139 0.46 7.56 7.01
CA ALA A 139 1.21 8.24 5.96
C ALA A 139 0.86 9.72 5.99
N ARG A 140 1.87 10.60 5.93
CA ARG A 140 1.68 12.05 5.97
C ARG A 140 2.54 12.73 4.91
N HIS A 141 1.90 13.55 4.10
CA HIS A 141 2.55 14.53 3.23
C HIS A 141 3.15 15.66 4.09
N LYS A 142 4.31 16.20 3.69
CA LYS A 142 4.97 17.35 4.35
C LYS A 142 4.51 18.68 3.77
#